data_0a0c06fbcd3dbd2f21890a9420ff4ddd
#
_entry.id   0a0c06fbcd3dbd2f21890a9420ff4ddd
#
_cell.length_a   1.000
_cell.length_b   1.000
_cell.length_c   1.000
_cell.angle_alpha   90.00
_cell.angle_beta   90.00
_cell.angle_gamma   90.00
#
_symmetry.space_group_name_H-M   'P 1'
#
loop_
_entity.id
_entity.type
_entity.pdbx_description
1 polymer ?
#
loop_
_entity_poly.entity_id
_entity_poly.type
_entity_poly.pdbx_seq_one_letter_code
_entity_poly.pdbx_strand_id
1 'polypeptide(L)'
;MCRNRFGVLDDLYNELVSENINDVKIVGVNGYQYIEDSYLCMICDPGWECSNCDGPIILPWTQDVDENDDGDGDVWEEWDATIRDFVIVGRNGEELARINLTYNNPDPDSTCGENYETIKNLILSFR
;
A
#
# COMPACT_ATOMS: atom_id res chain seq x y z
N MET A 1 -5.33 -2.39 -11.28
CA MET A 1 -3.90 -2.56 -11.00
C MET A 1 -3.53 -2.17 -9.58
N CYS A 2 -3.75 -0.94 -9.15
CA CYS A 2 -3.44 -0.53 -7.76
C CYS A 2 -4.21 -1.35 -6.72
N ARG A 3 -5.50 -1.57 -6.96
CA ARG A 3 -6.35 -2.39 -6.08
C ARG A 3 -5.83 -3.81 -5.90
N ASN A 4 -5.42 -4.47 -7.01
CA ASN A 4 -4.84 -5.81 -6.93
C ASN A 4 -3.61 -5.82 -6.02
N ARG A 5 -2.71 -4.86 -6.19
CA ARG A 5 -1.50 -4.77 -5.37
C ARG A 5 -1.81 -4.47 -3.92
N PHE A 6 -2.77 -3.61 -3.66
CA PHE A 6 -3.19 -3.30 -2.28
C PHE A 6 -3.85 -4.52 -1.62
N GLY A 7 -4.65 -5.28 -2.37
CA GLY A 7 -5.23 -6.54 -1.89
C GLY A 7 -4.15 -7.56 -1.53
N VAL A 8 -3.09 -7.66 -2.33
CA VAL A 8 -1.97 -8.56 -2.01
C VAL A 8 -1.24 -8.11 -0.74
N LEU A 9 -1.09 -6.79 -0.52
CA LEU A 9 -0.51 -6.26 0.72
C LEU A 9 -1.42 -6.56 1.93
N ASP A 10 -2.73 -6.55 1.75
CA ASP A 10 -3.68 -6.97 2.79
C ASP A 10 -3.48 -8.44 3.14
N ASP A 11 -3.32 -9.31 2.15
CA ASP A 11 -3.02 -10.73 2.37
C ASP A 11 -1.69 -10.90 3.10
N LEU A 12 -0.67 -10.16 2.70
CA LEU A 12 0.63 -10.17 3.37
C LEU A 12 0.53 -9.73 4.83
N TYR A 13 -0.22 -8.66 5.11
CA TYR A 13 -0.46 -8.20 6.47
C TYR A 13 -1.13 -9.30 7.31
N ASN A 14 -2.15 -9.96 6.76
CA ASN A 14 -2.84 -11.04 7.46
C ASN A 14 -1.91 -12.23 7.71
N GLU A 15 -1.02 -12.54 6.78
CA GLU A 15 0.00 -13.59 6.95
C GLU A 15 0.95 -13.23 8.11
N LEU A 16 1.45 -11.99 8.15
CA LEU A 16 2.30 -11.53 9.25
C LEU A 16 1.60 -11.66 10.61
N VAL A 17 0.34 -11.25 10.69
CA VAL A 17 -0.46 -11.38 11.92
C VAL A 17 -0.62 -12.85 12.31
N SER A 18 -0.86 -13.75 11.34
CA SER A 18 -0.98 -15.18 11.62
C SER A 18 0.32 -15.81 12.14
N GLU A 19 1.45 -15.19 11.82
CA GLU A 19 2.78 -15.58 12.31
C GLU A 19 3.16 -14.88 13.61
N ASN A 20 2.21 -14.22 14.28
CA ASN A 20 2.39 -13.45 15.52
C ASN A 20 3.30 -12.21 15.37
N ILE A 21 3.39 -11.67 14.16
CA ILE A 21 4.12 -10.44 13.87
C ILE A 21 3.13 -9.28 13.96
N ASN A 22 3.11 -8.59 15.10
CA ASN A 22 2.10 -7.56 15.42
C ASN A 22 2.66 -6.14 15.50
N ASP A 23 3.95 -5.96 15.24
CA ASP A 23 4.65 -4.68 15.30
C ASP A 23 4.82 -4.01 13.92
N VAL A 24 4.17 -4.56 12.90
CA VAL A 24 4.13 -4.00 11.54
C VAL A 24 2.74 -3.44 11.27
N LYS A 25 2.67 -2.25 10.68
CA LYS A 25 1.42 -1.64 10.22
C LYS A 25 1.59 -1.23 8.76
N ILE A 26 0.54 -1.40 7.97
CA ILE A 26 0.51 -1.01 6.57
C ILE A 26 -0.67 -0.05 6.38
N VAL A 27 -0.43 1.05 5.68
CA VAL A 27 -1.47 2.04 5.36
C VAL A 27 -1.31 2.48 3.91
N GLY A 28 -2.42 2.63 3.21
CA GLY A 28 -2.44 3.21 1.87
C GLY A 28 -2.68 4.72 1.93
N VAL A 29 -1.99 5.47 1.09
CA VAL A 29 -2.18 6.92 0.96
C VAL A 29 -2.54 7.23 -0.49
N ASN A 30 -3.79 7.62 -0.73
CA ASN A 30 -4.23 8.04 -2.05
C ASN A 30 -3.66 9.41 -2.38
N GLY A 31 -3.09 9.58 -3.57
CA GLY A 31 -2.53 10.86 -3.99
C GLY A 31 -3.61 11.93 -4.14
N TYR A 32 -3.25 13.18 -3.86
CA TYR A 32 -4.15 14.33 -4.01
C TYR A 32 -4.71 14.45 -5.44
N GLN A 33 -3.90 14.15 -6.45
CA GLN A 33 -4.31 14.17 -7.85
C GLN A 33 -5.44 13.19 -8.18
N TYR A 34 -5.71 12.23 -7.29
CA TYR A 34 -6.77 11.23 -7.45
C TYR A 34 -7.94 11.47 -6.49
N ILE A 35 -8.06 12.67 -5.90
CA ILE A 35 -9.07 12.98 -4.88
C ILE A 35 -10.50 12.81 -5.39
N GLU A 36 -10.71 13.00 -6.71
CA GLU A 36 -12.03 12.84 -7.33
C GLU A 36 -12.38 11.37 -7.60
N ASP A 37 -11.43 10.46 -7.52
CA ASP A 37 -11.67 9.04 -7.74
C ASP A 37 -12.16 8.38 -6.45
N SER A 38 -13.14 7.47 -6.58
CA SER A 38 -13.66 6.76 -5.42
C SER A 38 -12.62 5.79 -4.86
N TYR A 39 -12.33 5.90 -3.56
CA TYR A 39 -11.46 4.97 -2.84
C TYR A 39 -12.17 3.63 -2.53
N LEU A 40 -13.49 3.55 -2.69
CA LEU A 40 -14.28 2.38 -2.29
C LEU A 40 -13.83 1.10 -3.00
N CYS A 41 -13.39 1.21 -4.26
CA CYS A 41 -12.84 0.07 -4.98
C CYS A 41 -11.44 -0.32 -4.51
N MET A 42 -10.67 0.59 -3.91
CA MET A 42 -9.36 0.25 -3.36
C MET A 42 -9.48 -0.65 -2.13
N ILE A 43 -10.51 -0.44 -1.33
CA ILE A 43 -10.77 -1.25 -0.13
C ILE A 43 -11.77 -2.37 -0.36
N CYS A 44 -12.22 -2.55 -1.60
CA CYS A 44 -13.24 -3.56 -1.96
C CYS A 44 -14.49 -3.47 -1.08
N ASP A 45 -15.04 -2.26 -0.94
CA ASP A 45 -16.25 -2.02 -0.16
C ASP A 45 -17.41 -2.86 -0.69
N PRO A 46 -18.11 -3.64 0.15
CA PRO A 46 -19.19 -4.52 -0.31
C PRO A 46 -20.42 -3.78 -0.84
N GLY A 47 -20.59 -2.49 -0.50
CA GLY A 47 -21.65 -1.64 -1.03
C GLY A 47 -21.34 -1.01 -2.39
N TRP A 48 -20.21 -1.31 -2.99
CA TRP A 48 -19.74 -0.74 -4.23
C TRP A 48 -19.39 -1.83 -5.25
N GLU A 49 -19.87 -1.69 -6.49
CA GLU A 49 -19.60 -2.66 -7.55
C GLU A 49 -18.18 -2.48 -8.09
N CYS A 50 -17.28 -3.35 -7.68
CA CYS A 50 -15.89 -3.39 -8.15
C CYS A 50 -15.55 -4.76 -8.71
N SER A 51 -14.83 -4.79 -9.83
CA SER A 51 -14.32 -6.04 -10.39
C SER A 51 -13.08 -6.51 -9.63
N ASN A 52 -12.86 -7.84 -9.59
CA ASN A 52 -11.68 -8.49 -9.03
C ASN A 52 -11.47 -8.26 -7.52
N CYS A 53 -12.56 -8.14 -6.76
CA CYS A 53 -12.51 -8.11 -5.31
C CYS A 53 -12.88 -9.47 -4.75
N ASP A 54 -12.00 -10.04 -3.90
CA ASP A 54 -12.24 -11.32 -3.21
C ASP A 54 -12.79 -11.12 -1.80
N GLY A 55 -13.15 -9.90 -1.46
CA GLY A 55 -13.69 -9.52 -0.15
C GLY A 55 -13.14 -8.18 0.31
N PRO A 56 -13.65 -7.66 1.44
CA PRO A 56 -13.20 -6.38 1.96
C PRO A 56 -11.72 -6.43 2.35
N ILE A 57 -11.01 -5.33 2.07
CA ILE A 57 -9.63 -5.12 2.50
C ILE A 57 -9.67 -4.45 3.88
N ILE A 58 -8.92 -4.99 4.84
CA ILE A 58 -8.90 -4.47 6.21
C ILE A 58 -7.86 -3.37 6.43
N LEU A 59 -6.86 -3.26 5.55
CA LEU A 59 -5.83 -2.22 5.67
C LEU A 59 -6.45 -0.82 5.53
N PRO A 60 -6.03 0.14 6.37
CA PRO A 60 -6.53 1.50 6.25
C PRO A 60 -6.08 2.17 4.96
N TRP A 61 -6.96 2.95 4.39
CA TRP A 61 -6.72 3.77 3.20
C TRP A 61 -6.99 5.22 3.55
N THR A 62 -6.02 6.10 3.32
CA THR A 62 -6.11 7.51 3.66
C THR A 62 -6.03 8.37 2.40
N GLN A 63 -6.47 9.62 2.50
CA GLN A 63 -6.47 10.58 1.41
C GLN A 63 -5.47 11.69 1.69
N ASP A 64 -4.51 11.88 0.79
CA ASP A 64 -3.61 13.03 0.84
C ASP A 64 -4.38 14.31 0.52
N VAL A 65 -3.96 15.41 1.10
CA VAL A 65 -4.57 16.74 0.94
C VAL A 65 -3.50 17.76 0.57
N ASP A 66 -3.94 18.89 0.04
CA ASP A 66 -3.07 20.02 -0.32
C ASP A 66 -3.44 21.20 0.58
N GLU A 67 -2.81 21.29 1.75
CA GLU A 67 -3.09 22.34 2.73
C GLU A 67 -2.41 23.66 2.39
N ASN A 68 -1.29 23.62 1.65
CA ASN A 68 -0.55 24.81 1.26
C ASN A 68 -0.98 25.41 -0.10
N ASP A 69 -1.95 24.76 -0.76
CA ASP A 69 -2.56 25.21 -2.02
C ASP A 69 -1.52 25.40 -3.15
N ASP A 70 -0.54 24.52 -3.24
CA ASP A 70 0.48 24.53 -4.30
C ASP A 70 0.16 23.62 -5.49
N GLY A 71 -0.95 22.87 -5.42
CA GLY A 71 -1.41 21.95 -6.46
C GLY A 71 -0.93 20.51 -6.28
N ASP A 72 -0.06 20.26 -5.32
CA ASP A 72 0.48 18.93 -5.01
C ASP A 72 0.03 18.47 -3.62
N GLY A 73 -0.14 17.16 -3.44
CA GLY A 73 -0.49 16.62 -2.14
C GLY A 73 0.68 16.71 -1.16
N ASP A 74 0.40 17.10 0.07
CA ASP A 74 1.42 17.40 1.08
C ASP A 74 2.27 16.17 1.42
N VAL A 75 1.65 15.00 1.58
CA VAL A 75 2.37 13.76 1.93
C VAL A 75 3.20 13.26 0.75
N TRP A 76 2.62 13.21 -0.43
CA TRP A 76 3.33 12.75 -1.62
C TRP A 76 4.50 13.68 -1.98
N GLU A 77 4.32 14.99 -1.80
CA GLU A 77 5.39 15.96 -2.03
C GLU A 77 6.53 15.78 -1.01
N GLU A 78 6.19 15.70 0.28
CA GLU A 78 7.19 15.52 1.35
C GLU A 78 8.02 14.25 1.16
N TRP A 79 7.37 13.16 0.72
CA TRP A 79 8.03 11.87 0.52
C TRP A 79 8.57 11.66 -0.90
N ASP A 80 8.40 12.64 -1.79
CA ASP A 80 8.75 12.52 -3.21
C ASP A 80 8.17 11.23 -3.80
N ALA A 81 6.91 10.96 -3.50
CA ALA A 81 6.25 9.71 -3.85
C ALA A 81 5.75 9.70 -5.29
N THR A 82 5.85 8.55 -5.93
CA THR A 82 5.23 8.29 -7.22
C THR A 82 4.19 7.19 -7.07
N ILE A 83 3.33 7.03 -8.10
CA ILE A 83 2.27 6.03 -8.04
C ILE A 83 2.84 4.63 -7.76
N ARG A 84 2.23 3.92 -6.81
CA ARG A 84 2.59 2.56 -6.36
C ARG A 84 3.93 2.46 -5.65
N ASP A 85 4.42 3.57 -5.11
CA ASP A 85 5.56 3.49 -4.20
C ASP A 85 5.16 2.78 -2.90
N PHE A 86 6.00 1.86 -2.49
CA PHE A 86 5.90 1.17 -1.21
C PHE A 86 7.09 1.62 -0.37
N VAL A 87 6.81 2.33 0.70
CA VAL A 87 7.85 2.94 1.56
C VAL A 87 7.82 2.26 2.92
N ILE A 88 8.97 1.80 3.36
CA ILE A 88 9.14 1.25 4.72
C ILE A 88 9.69 2.36 5.60
N VAL A 89 8.94 2.67 6.65
CA VAL A 89 9.23 3.74 7.59
C VAL A 89 9.61 3.12 8.94
N GLY A 90 10.72 3.58 9.49
CA GLY A 90 11.19 3.13 10.80
C GLY A 90 10.40 3.75 11.95
N ARG A 91 10.68 3.28 13.17
CA ARG A 91 9.98 3.73 14.39
C ARG A 91 10.18 5.21 14.68
N ASN A 92 11.24 5.80 14.15
CA ASN A 92 11.56 7.23 14.32
C ASN A 92 11.06 8.08 13.15
N GLY A 93 10.30 7.49 12.22
CA GLY A 93 9.77 8.21 11.07
C GLY A 93 10.71 8.31 9.87
N GLU A 94 11.89 7.69 9.93
CA GLU A 94 12.85 7.70 8.82
C GLU A 94 12.48 6.69 7.73
N GLU A 95 12.73 7.03 6.49
CA GLU A 95 12.60 6.11 5.37
C GLU A 95 13.73 5.07 5.41
N LEU A 96 13.37 3.79 5.50
CA LEU A 96 14.32 2.69 5.57
C LEU A 96 14.52 2.03 4.21
N ALA A 97 13.47 1.94 3.40
CA ALA A 97 13.52 1.36 2.07
C ALA A 97 12.35 1.86 1.24
N ARG A 98 12.49 1.77 -0.08
CA ARG A 98 11.45 2.13 -1.03
C ARG A 98 11.49 1.18 -2.23
N ILE A 99 10.34 0.66 -2.61
CA ILE A 99 10.16 -0.18 -3.79
C ILE A 99 8.97 0.33 -4.59
N ASN A 100 9.09 0.42 -5.91
CA ASN A 100 7.92 0.74 -6.73
C ASN A 100 7.23 -0.55 -7.18
N LEU A 101 5.96 -0.70 -6.82
CA LEU A 101 5.17 -1.90 -7.09
C LEU A 101 4.72 -2.01 -8.56
N THR A 102 4.94 -0.99 -9.38
CA THR A 102 4.75 -1.10 -10.83
C THR A 102 5.73 -2.10 -11.42
N TYR A 103 6.98 -2.05 -10.97
CA TYR A 103 8.08 -2.88 -11.47
C TYR A 103 8.35 -4.12 -10.62
N ASN A 104 7.78 -4.17 -9.44
CA ASN A 104 7.93 -5.25 -8.46
C ASN A 104 6.54 -5.71 -8.01
N ASN A 105 5.77 -6.28 -8.96
CA ASN A 105 4.40 -6.71 -8.68
C ASN A 105 4.39 -7.75 -7.56
N PRO A 106 3.73 -7.48 -6.42
CA PRO A 106 3.72 -8.41 -5.29
C PRO A 106 2.82 -9.63 -5.49
N ASP A 107 1.98 -9.65 -6.52
CA ASP A 107 1.06 -10.75 -6.76
C ASP A 107 1.85 -12.06 -6.88
N PRO A 108 1.57 -13.10 -6.06
CA PRO A 108 2.27 -14.38 -6.13
C PRO A 108 2.25 -15.03 -7.51
N ASP A 109 1.22 -14.75 -8.32
CA ASP A 109 1.10 -15.30 -9.67
C ASP A 109 2.02 -14.59 -10.69
N SER A 110 2.65 -13.47 -10.31
CA SER A 110 3.47 -12.65 -11.22
C SER A 110 4.86 -13.22 -11.43
N THR A 111 5.58 -13.56 -10.36
CA THR A 111 6.97 -14.02 -10.40
C THR A 111 7.15 -15.31 -9.61
N CYS A 112 6.17 -16.19 -9.66
CA CYS A 112 6.14 -17.40 -8.84
C CYS A 112 6.36 -17.10 -7.34
N GLY A 113 5.87 -15.96 -6.88
CA GLY A 113 5.98 -15.52 -5.49
C GLY A 113 7.29 -14.83 -5.12
N GLU A 114 8.23 -14.67 -6.04
CA GLU A 114 9.55 -14.08 -5.74
C GLU A 114 9.43 -12.64 -5.21
N ASN A 115 8.64 -11.78 -5.87
CA ASN A 115 8.46 -10.40 -5.43
C ASN A 115 7.73 -10.33 -4.08
N TYR A 116 6.72 -11.17 -3.88
CA TYR A 116 6.00 -11.26 -2.61
C TYR A 116 6.94 -11.57 -1.45
N GLU A 117 7.77 -12.61 -1.60
CA GLU A 117 8.73 -13.02 -0.59
C GLU A 117 9.81 -11.95 -0.36
N THR A 118 10.25 -11.29 -1.43
CA THR A 118 11.22 -10.18 -1.31
C THR A 118 10.66 -9.05 -0.46
N ILE A 119 9.40 -8.63 -0.70
CA ILE A 119 8.75 -7.57 0.07
C ILE A 119 8.56 -8.01 1.52
N LYS A 120 8.08 -9.23 1.75
CA LYS A 120 7.92 -9.78 3.09
C LYS A 120 9.24 -9.80 3.85
N ASN A 121 10.30 -10.32 3.25
CA ASN A 121 11.61 -10.40 3.87
C ASN A 121 12.20 -9.02 4.13
N LEU A 122 11.95 -8.05 3.25
CA LEU A 122 12.39 -6.68 3.45
C LEU A 122 11.73 -6.07 4.69
N ILE A 123 10.41 -6.24 4.83
CA ILE A 123 9.68 -5.80 6.03
C ILE A 123 10.28 -6.43 7.30
N LEU A 124 10.48 -7.75 7.27
CA LEU A 124 11.02 -8.48 8.42
C LEU A 124 12.44 -8.05 8.78
N SER A 125 13.24 -7.66 7.80
CA SER A 125 14.63 -7.25 8.03
C SER A 125 14.75 -5.95 8.82
N PHE A 126 13.70 -5.12 8.83
CA PHE A 126 13.68 -3.83 9.52
C PHE A 126 12.92 -3.84 10.86
N ARG A 127 12.47 -5.00 11.30
CA ARG A 127 11.79 -5.13 12.60
C ARG A 127 12.73 -4.95 13.77
#